data_e957536f098e4adbc626545ae7a9eb76
#
_entry.id   e957536f098e4adbc626545ae7a9eb76
#
_cell.length_a   1.000
_cell.length_b   1.000
_cell.length_c   1.000
_cell.angle_alpha   90.00
_cell.angle_beta   90.00
_cell.angle_gamma   90.00
#
_symmetry.space_group_name_H-M   'P 1'
#
loop_
_entity.id
_entity.type
_entity.pdbx_description
1 polymer ?
#
loop_
_entity_poly.entity_id
_entity_poly.type
_entity_poly.pdbx_seq_one_letter_code
_entity_poly.pdbx_strand_id
1 'polypeptide(L)'
;MALSETANAVGEDMRVIPGYGFALEGHQTPSLNQAWLVVRVEHQGYQSGILEEDAIERNSTDSHPAITQASLQEGNRYENRLFLIPHHRPWRSPLKPRPIIRGTQVAHVTGPQGEEIYCDEWGRIKLQFPWDRLGHFDENSSCWVRVLQDFAGTHYGSQMIPRIGDEVLVKYLNGDPDQPIVVGRTYHSTTEPPYALPKHKTRMTIKSKTHKGNGFNELRFEDEKGQEEIFLHAEKDLNHIVNHDETTQIGNNRTEHVRRNETIYISNNRYVNVHGDTVIHVGKELNIEIAQNGSWEAGELFEQICEQFDLEGYELVELSGPGGSILISRDGIELIGDVFVEGELVMEGGAPDMVASFKTAVNNGLPFVQDCQLENNA
;
A
#
# COMPACT_ATOMS: atom_id res chain seq x y z
N MET A 1 -13.69 -27.98 -41.45
CA MET A 1 -14.28 -28.61 -42.66
C MET A 1 -14.06 -30.09 -42.52
N ALA A 2 -15.12 -30.89 -42.49
CA ALA A 2 -15.02 -32.33 -42.59
C ALA A 2 -14.44 -32.68 -43.95
N LEU A 3 -13.48 -33.59 -43.97
CA LEU A 3 -12.97 -34.18 -45.23
C LEU A 3 -14.15 -34.91 -45.89
N SER A 4 -14.71 -34.38 -46.94
CA SER A 4 -15.92 -34.90 -47.57
C SER A 4 -15.63 -36.14 -48.45
N GLU A 5 -14.39 -36.40 -48.80
CA GLU A 5 -13.94 -37.55 -49.56
C GLU A 5 -12.61 -38.05 -49.01
N THR A 6 -12.62 -39.25 -48.47
CA THR A 6 -11.43 -39.95 -47.96
C THR A 6 -11.48 -41.38 -48.43
N ALA A 7 -10.33 -41.99 -48.69
CA ALA A 7 -10.21 -43.39 -48.94
C ALA A 7 -9.18 -44.04 -48.02
N ASN A 8 -9.39 -45.30 -47.69
CA ASN A 8 -8.42 -46.14 -47.01
C ASN A 8 -7.95 -47.25 -47.98
N ALA A 9 -6.65 -47.49 -48.00
CA ALA A 9 -6.08 -48.55 -48.74
C ALA A 9 -5.10 -49.37 -47.88
N VAL A 10 -4.88 -50.61 -48.26
CA VAL A 10 -3.87 -51.47 -47.68
C VAL A 10 -2.85 -51.77 -48.78
N GLY A 11 -1.58 -51.72 -48.47
CA GLY A 11 -0.49 -51.93 -49.37
C GLY A 11 0.71 -52.58 -48.70
N GLU A 12 1.68 -52.98 -49.55
CA GLU A 12 2.92 -53.61 -49.07
C GLU A 12 4.17 -52.79 -49.44
N ASP A 13 4.01 -51.67 -50.12
CA ASP A 13 5.14 -50.84 -50.51
C ASP A 13 5.66 -49.95 -49.38
N MET A 14 6.83 -50.28 -48.83
CA MET A 14 7.49 -49.53 -47.70
C MET A 14 7.90 -48.11 -48.06
N ARG A 15 7.91 -47.76 -49.37
CA ARG A 15 8.34 -46.42 -49.82
C ARG A 15 7.23 -45.33 -49.68
N VAL A 16 5.99 -45.74 -49.43
CA VAL A 16 4.88 -44.85 -49.37
C VAL A 16 4.99 -44.02 -48.06
N ILE A 17 5.07 -42.71 -48.20
CA ILE A 17 5.15 -41.76 -47.06
C ILE A 17 4.11 -40.65 -47.18
N PRO A 18 3.67 -40.03 -46.07
CA PRO A 18 2.74 -38.91 -46.11
C PRO A 18 3.29 -37.72 -46.91
N GLY A 19 2.41 -37.04 -47.64
CA GLY A 19 2.74 -35.87 -48.46
C GLY A 19 3.05 -36.21 -49.90
N TYR A 20 3.14 -37.49 -50.27
CA TYR A 20 3.33 -37.93 -51.65
C TYR A 20 2.01 -38.40 -52.27
N GLY A 21 1.90 -38.22 -53.54
CA GLY A 21 0.78 -38.71 -54.37
C GLY A 21 1.13 -39.94 -55.24
N PHE A 22 0.13 -40.74 -55.52
CA PHE A 22 0.20 -41.81 -56.49
C PHE A 22 -1.07 -41.86 -57.31
N ALA A 23 -1.00 -42.42 -58.48
CA ALA A 23 -2.16 -42.72 -59.31
C ALA A 23 -2.60 -44.18 -59.10
N LEU A 24 -3.87 -44.42 -58.82
CA LEU A 24 -4.47 -45.74 -58.75
C LEU A 24 -5.12 -46.03 -60.11
N GLU A 25 -4.80 -47.14 -60.68
CA GLU A 25 -5.32 -47.59 -61.94
C GLU A 25 -5.81 -49.05 -61.83
N GLY A 26 -6.75 -49.44 -62.71
CA GLY A 26 -7.23 -50.80 -62.75
C GLY A 26 -8.17 -51.26 -61.65
N HIS A 27 -8.64 -50.32 -60.78
CA HIS A 27 -9.61 -50.65 -59.73
C HIS A 27 -11.00 -50.90 -60.38
N GLN A 28 -11.72 -51.88 -59.86
CA GLN A 28 -13.07 -52.24 -60.34
C GLN A 28 -14.08 -51.10 -60.23
N THR A 29 -13.96 -50.27 -59.28
CA THR A 29 -14.78 -49.08 -59.11
C THR A 29 -14.13 -47.89 -59.81
N PRO A 30 -14.71 -47.38 -60.92
CA PRO A 30 -14.05 -46.39 -61.78
C PRO A 30 -13.71 -45.11 -61.10
N SER A 31 -14.51 -44.67 -60.09
CA SER A 31 -14.29 -43.43 -59.31
C SER A 31 -13.03 -43.47 -58.42
N LEU A 32 -12.50 -44.64 -58.15
CA LEU A 32 -11.25 -44.83 -57.38
C LEU A 32 -10.00 -44.77 -58.25
N ASN A 33 -10.13 -44.92 -59.56
CA ASN A 33 -9.03 -44.79 -60.52
C ASN A 33 -8.68 -43.32 -60.75
N GLN A 34 -7.99 -42.73 -59.83
CA GLN A 34 -7.57 -41.32 -59.83
C GLN A 34 -6.26 -41.11 -59.06
N ALA A 35 -5.75 -39.92 -59.13
CA ALA A 35 -4.58 -39.56 -58.35
C ALA A 35 -4.99 -39.31 -56.88
N TRP A 36 -4.29 -39.93 -55.97
CA TRP A 36 -4.48 -39.83 -54.49
C TRP A 36 -3.29 -39.17 -53.81
N LEU A 37 -3.53 -38.39 -52.82
CA LEU A 37 -2.54 -37.85 -51.88
C LEU A 37 -2.57 -38.66 -50.59
N VAL A 38 -1.42 -39.15 -50.16
CA VAL A 38 -1.25 -39.88 -48.90
C VAL A 38 -1.16 -38.87 -47.77
N VAL A 39 -2.14 -38.87 -46.83
CA VAL A 39 -2.16 -37.96 -45.70
C VAL A 39 -1.67 -38.60 -44.40
N ARG A 40 -1.77 -39.93 -44.30
CA ARG A 40 -1.26 -40.73 -43.18
C ARG A 40 -0.94 -42.13 -43.66
N VAL A 41 0.11 -42.70 -43.09
CA VAL A 41 0.48 -44.11 -43.26
C VAL A 41 0.67 -44.73 -41.90
N GLU A 42 0.13 -45.92 -41.72
CA GLU A 42 0.43 -46.79 -40.58
C GLU A 42 1.20 -47.99 -41.12
N HIS A 43 2.46 -48.14 -40.72
CA HIS A 43 3.31 -49.25 -41.12
C HIS A 43 3.24 -50.34 -40.05
N GLN A 44 3.00 -51.57 -40.47
CA GLN A 44 3.04 -52.75 -39.60
C GLN A 44 4.01 -53.78 -40.23
N GLY A 45 5.08 -54.06 -39.49
CA GLY A 45 6.07 -55.04 -39.90
C GLY A 45 6.18 -56.13 -38.84
N TYR A 46 6.33 -57.38 -39.32
CA TYR A 46 6.60 -58.50 -38.46
C TYR A 46 7.84 -59.21 -38.98
N GLN A 47 8.79 -59.50 -38.09
CA GLN A 47 10.03 -60.24 -38.43
C GLN A 47 10.21 -61.36 -37.41
N SER A 48 9.90 -62.58 -37.89
CA SER A 48 9.83 -63.78 -37.02
C SER A 48 11.17 -64.19 -36.38
N GLY A 49 12.30 -63.80 -36.98
CA GLY A 49 13.62 -64.21 -36.50
C GLY A 49 14.21 -63.43 -35.34
N ILE A 50 13.50 -62.38 -34.78
CA ILE A 50 14.02 -61.50 -33.72
C ILE A 50 13.28 -61.68 -32.41
N LEU A 51 12.09 -62.27 -32.40
CA LEU A 51 11.29 -62.50 -31.24
C LEU A 51 11.71 -63.75 -30.49
N GLU A 52 12.31 -63.66 -29.31
CA GLU A 52 12.43 -64.79 -28.39
C GLU A 52 11.05 -65.19 -27.90
N GLU A 53 10.81 -66.48 -27.64
CA GLU A 53 9.52 -67.03 -27.18
C GLU A 53 8.92 -66.29 -25.99
N ASP A 54 9.76 -65.75 -25.08
CA ASP A 54 9.36 -64.99 -23.89
C ASP A 54 8.79 -63.60 -24.19
N ALA A 55 9.01 -63.03 -25.37
CA ALA A 55 8.50 -61.71 -25.72
C ALA A 55 7.02 -61.75 -26.16
N ILE A 56 6.53 -62.91 -26.52
CA ILE A 56 5.16 -63.12 -27.03
C ILE A 56 4.15 -63.10 -25.86
N GLU A 57 4.53 -63.58 -24.67
CA GLU A 57 3.64 -63.63 -23.51
C GLU A 57 3.44 -62.30 -22.82
N ARG A 58 4.38 -61.31 -22.96
CA ARG A 58 4.33 -60.04 -22.25
C ARG A 58 3.46 -58.95 -22.87
N ASN A 59 3.04 -59.09 -24.10
CA ASN A 59 2.31 -58.04 -24.84
C ASN A 59 0.78 -58.23 -24.86
N SER A 60 0.22 -59.06 -23.96
CA SER A 60 -1.22 -59.34 -23.93
C SER A 60 -2.08 -58.25 -23.21
N THR A 61 -1.47 -57.12 -22.78
CA THR A 61 -2.20 -56.05 -22.03
C THR A 61 -2.34 -54.72 -22.79
N ASP A 62 -1.66 -54.57 -23.92
CA ASP A 62 -1.82 -53.36 -24.76
C ASP A 62 -2.78 -53.63 -25.92
N SER A 63 -3.67 -52.68 -26.18
CA SER A 63 -4.80 -52.66 -27.11
C SER A 63 -4.39 -52.69 -28.61
N HIS A 64 -3.29 -53.36 -28.95
CA HIS A 64 -2.96 -53.69 -30.33
C HIS A 64 -3.56 -55.05 -30.72
N PRO A 65 -4.10 -55.20 -31.93
CA PRO A 65 -4.67 -56.47 -32.37
C PRO A 65 -3.64 -57.58 -32.15
N ALA A 66 -4.02 -58.56 -31.35
CA ALA A 66 -3.18 -59.68 -30.99
C ALA A 66 -2.58 -60.32 -32.27
N ILE A 67 -1.26 -60.46 -32.29
CA ILE A 67 -0.57 -61.26 -33.24
C ILE A 67 -1.04 -62.69 -32.97
N THR A 68 -1.95 -63.23 -33.81
CA THR A 68 -2.46 -64.60 -33.69
C THR A 68 -1.36 -65.57 -34.01
N GLN A 69 -1.30 -66.67 -33.27
CA GLN A 69 -0.34 -67.80 -33.57
C GLN A 69 -0.29 -68.20 -35.05
N ALA A 70 -1.34 -67.97 -35.84
CA ALA A 70 -1.38 -68.17 -37.24
C ALA A 70 -0.44 -67.22 -38.02
N SER A 71 -0.11 -66.07 -37.57
CA SER A 71 0.82 -65.11 -38.19
C SER A 71 2.30 -65.45 -37.93
N LEU A 72 2.58 -66.35 -37.00
CA LEU A 72 3.94 -66.80 -36.66
C LEU A 72 4.51 -67.80 -37.63
N GLN A 73 3.70 -68.37 -38.50
CA GLN A 73 4.12 -69.40 -39.45
C GLN A 73 4.51 -68.88 -40.87
N GLU A 74 4.31 -67.60 -41.18
CA GLU A 74 4.47 -67.02 -42.51
C GLU A 74 5.62 -66.01 -42.63
N GLY A 75 6.79 -66.26 -42.16
CA GLY A 75 8.00 -65.43 -42.46
C GLY A 75 7.85 -63.94 -42.20
N ASN A 76 8.80 -63.12 -42.69
CA ASN A 76 8.75 -61.65 -42.57
C ASN A 76 7.57 -61.11 -43.39
N ARG A 77 6.69 -60.41 -42.71
CA ARG A 77 5.52 -59.75 -43.29
C ARG A 77 5.55 -58.27 -43.09
N TYR A 78 5.20 -57.49 -44.08
CA TYR A 78 5.01 -56.06 -44.02
C TYR A 78 3.67 -55.67 -44.64
N GLU A 79 2.94 -54.80 -44.01
CA GLU A 79 1.69 -54.19 -44.47
C GLU A 79 1.66 -52.72 -44.10
N ASN A 80 1.12 -51.90 -44.98
CA ASN A 80 0.81 -50.50 -44.59
C ASN A 80 -0.66 -50.23 -44.87
N ARG A 81 -1.19 -49.33 -43.98
CA ARG A 81 -2.51 -48.78 -44.16
C ARG A 81 -2.38 -47.31 -44.51
N LEU A 82 -2.98 -46.96 -45.66
CA LEU A 82 -2.91 -45.64 -46.22
C LEU A 82 -4.23 -44.89 -45.99
N PHE A 83 -4.13 -43.69 -45.53
CA PHE A 83 -5.23 -42.72 -45.44
C PHE A 83 -5.03 -41.71 -46.56
N LEU A 84 -6.03 -41.61 -47.46
CA LEU A 84 -5.91 -40.95 -48.73
C LEU A 84 -6.98 -39.88 -48.91
N ILE A 85 -6.63 -38.82 -49.63
CA ILE A 85 -7.59 -37.87 -50.19
C ILE A 85 -7.34 -37.71 -51.67
N PRO A 86 -8.34 -37.33 -52.53
CA PRO A 86 -8.09 -37.00 -53.91
C PRO A 86 -6.98 -35.94 -54.04
N HIS A 87 -6.00 -36.18 -54.95
CA HIS A 87 -4.80 -35.34 -55.10
C HIS A 87 -5.12 -33.86 -55.40
N HIS A 88 -6.23 -33.58 -56.06
CA HIS A 88 -6.70 -32.23 -56.40
C HIS A 88 -7.28 -31.46 -55.18
N ARG A 89 -7.50 -32.13 -54.04
CA ARG A 89 -8.04 -31.52 -52.82
C ARG A 89 -6.89 -31.01 -51.96
N PRO A 90 -6.95 -29.76 -51.49
CA PRO A 90 -5.96 -29.26 -50.52
C PRO A 90 -6.16 -29.97 -49.18
N TRP A 91 -5.08 -30.61 -48.70
CA TRP A 91 -5.07 -31.18 -47.37
C TRP A 91 -4.62 -30.16 -46.31
N ARG A 92 -5.33 -30.13 -45.21
CA ARG A 92 -4.93 -29.35 -44.00
C ARG A 92 -4.97 -30.29 -42.82
N SER A 93 -3.90 -30.31 -42.05
CA SER A 93 -3.86 -31.06 -40.80
C SER A 93 -4.96 -30.60 -39.86
N PRO A 94 -5.65 -31.52 -39.16
CA PRO A 94 -6.59 -31.14 -38.11
C PRO A 94 -5.86 -30.31 -37.06
N LEU A 95 -6.55 -29.27 -36.58
CA LEU A 95 -6.03 -28.45 -35.50
C LEU A 95 -5.85 -29.32 -34.25
N LYS A 96 -4.65 -29.35 -33.71
CA LYS A 96 -4.42 -29.97 -32.42
C LYS A 96 -5.06 -29.08 -31.33
N PRO A 97 -5.71 -29.63 -30.31
CA PRO A 97 -6.19 -28.87 -29.21
C PRO A 97 -5.00 -28.17 -28.57
N ARG A 98 -5.20 -26.88 -28.18
CA ARG A 98 -4.17 -26.15 -27.46
C ARG A 98 -3.93 -26.82 -26.11
N PRO A 99 -2.69 -26.82 -25.59
CA PRO A 99 -2.41 -27.23 -24.25
C PRO A 99 -3.23 -26.37 -23.27
N ILE A 100 -3.83 -26.98 -22.28
CA ILE A 100 -4.62 -26.29 -21.24
C ILE A 100 -4.00 -26.61 -19.91
N ILE A 101 -3.60 -25.56 -19.19
CA ILE A 101 -3.18 -25.65 -17.79
C ILE A 101 -4.41 -25.42 -16.92
N ARG A 102 -4.78 -26.44 -16.18
CA ARG A 102 -5.90 -26.38 -15.22
C ARG A 102 -5.36 -26.15 -13.81
N GLY A 103 -6.06 -25.29 -13.04
CA GLY A 103 -5.70 -25.00 -11.66
C GLY A 103 -4.71 -23.86 -11.51
N THR A 104 -4.25 -23.69 -10.27
CA THR A 104 -3.29 -22.65 -9.85
C THR A 104 -1.94 -23.28 -9.64
N GLN A 105 -0.88 -22.59 -10.02
CA GLN A 105 0.50 -22.99 -9.78
C GLN A 105 1.19 -22.01 -8.85
N VAL A 106 2.20 -22.48 -8.14
CA VAL A 106 3.09 -21.65 -7.32
C VAL A 106 4.27 -21.21 -8.17
N ALA A 107 4.72 -19.97 -7.99
CA ALA A 107 5.96 -19.46 -8.57
C ALA A 107 6.64 -18.49 -7.57
N HIS A 108 7.93 -18.26 -7.76
CA HIS A 108 8.69 -17.27 -6.99
C HIS A 108 8.96 -16.04 -7.85
N VAL A 109 8.85 -14.86 -7.22
CA VAL A 109 9.17 -13.58 -7.87
C VAL A 109 10.69 -13.47 -8.04
N THR A 110 11.11 -13.05 -9.23
CA THR A 110 12.53 -12.95 -9.59
C THR A 110 12.87 -11.57 -10.12
N GLY A 111 14.16 -11.28 -10.22
CA GLY A 111 14.69 -10.03 -10.75
C GLY A 111 16.20 -9.94 -10.67
N PRO A 112 16.78 -8.77 -10.98
CA PRO A 112 18.22 -8.55 -10.95
C PRO A 112 18.81 -8.73 -9.55
N GLN A 113 20.05 -9.19 -9.51
CA GLN A 113 20.77 -9.35 -8.27
C GLN A 113 20.91 -8.01 -7.52
N GLY A 114 20.61 -8.02 -6.22
CA GLY A 114 20.70 -6.83 -5.36
C GLY A 114 19.47 -5.93 -5.38
N GLU A 115 18.44 -6.29 -6.17
CA GLU A 115 17.14 -5.64 -6.12
C GLU A 115 16.16 -6.38 -5.18
N GLU A 116 15.26 -5.63 -4.54
CA GLU A 116 14.17 -6.19 -3.73
C GLU A 116 12.82 -6.13 -4.46
N ILE A 117 12.66 -5.18 -5.36
CA ILE A 117 11.42 -4.96 -6.13
C ILE A 117 11.82 -4.77 -7.59
N TYR A 118 11.27 -5.62 -8.47
CA TYR A 118 11.51 -5.51 -9.90
C TYR A 118 10.19 -5.61 -10.66
N CYS A 119 9.78 -4.51 -11.25
CA CYS A 119 8.55 -4.43 -12.04
C CYS A 119 8.75 -3.47 -13.23
N ASP A 120 7.85 -3.57 -14.19
CA ASP A 120 7.78 -2.61 -15.29
C ASP A 120 6.80 -1.45 -15.00
N GLU A 121 6.59 -0.59 -15.99
CA GLU A 121 5.66 0.55 -15.93
C GLU A 121 4.19 0.19 -15.67
N TRP A 122 3.81 -1.07 -15.88
CA TRP A 122 2.48 -1.62 -15.65
C TRP A 122 2.36 -2.39 -14.33
N GLY A 123 3.41 -2.42 -13.52
CA GLY A 123 3.47 -3.21 -12.29
C GLY A 123 3.51 -4.72 -12.53
N ARG A 124 3.93 -5.18 -13.72
CA ARG A 124 4.16 -6.59 -14.03
C ARG A 124 5.49 -7.03 -13.43
N ILE A 125 5.59 -8.31 -13.11
CA ILE A 125 6.76 -8.91 -12.45
C ILE A 125 7.30 -10.10 -13.24
N LYS A 126 8.48 -10.55 -12.86
CA LYS A 126 9.12 -11.77 -13.39
C LYS A 126 8.99 -12.89 -12.40
N LEU A 127 8.86 -14.11 -12.90
CA LEU A 127 8.60 -15.31 -12.12
C LEU A 127 9.54 -16.44 -12.48
N GLN A 128 9.85 -17.27 -11.51
CA GLN A 128 10.47 -18.59 -11.70
C GLN A 128 9.50 -19.66 -11.21
N PHE A 129 9.15 -20.57 -12.10
CA PHE A 129 8.31 -21.72 -11.75
C PHE A 129 9.16 -22.89 -11.22
N PRO A 130 8.67 -23.70 -10.25
CA PRO A 130 9.44 -24.83 -9.69
C PRO A 130 9.77 -25.92 -10.72
N TRP A 131 8.97 -26.06 -11.77
CA TRP A 131 9.19 -27.04 -12.85
C TRP A 131 10.21 -26.55 -13.91
N ASP A 132 10.50 -25.24 -13.94
CA ASP A 132 11.51 -24.71 -14.85
C ASP A 132 12.92 -24.99 -14.32
N ARG A 133 13.53 -26.02 -14.88
CA ARG A 133 14.85 -26.53 -14.47
C ARG A 133 16.01 -25.78 -15.13
N LEU A 134 15.73 -24.90 -16.09
CA LEU A 134 16.74 -24.12 -16.81
C LEU A 134 16.80 -22.67 -16.36
N GLY A 135 15.85 -22.21 -15.56
CA GLY A 135 15.80 -20.86 -15.02
C GLY A 135 16.89 -20.57 -14.01
N HIS A 136 17.35 -19.34 -13.98
CA HIS A 136 18.45 -18.87 -13.12
C HIS A 136 18.00 -17.98 -11.96
N PHE A 137 16.70 -17.83 -11.73
CA PHE A 137 16.11 -16.94 -10.72
C PHE A 137 16.52 -15.47 -10.88
N ASP A 138 16.61 -15.01 -12.13
CA ASP A 138 17.02 -13.67 -12.52
C ASP A 138 15.89 -12.91 -13.25
N GLU A 139 16.21 -11.74 -13.80
CA GLU A 139 15.29 -10.92 -14.60
C GLU A 139 14.83 -11.56 -15.93
N ASN A 140 15.46 -12.66 -16.36
CA ASN A 140 15.17 -13.36 -17.58
C ASN A 140 14.32 -14.63 -17.37
N SER A 141 13.97 -14.96 -16.13
CA SER A 141 13.28 -16.21 -15.76
C SER A 141 11.89 -16.36 -16.40
N SER A 142 11.22 -15.28 -16.77
CA SER A 142 9.90 -15.36 -17.46
C SER A 142 9.64 -14.15 -18.35
N CYS A 143 8.51 -14.18 -19.08
CA CYS A 143 7.90 -12.95 -19.58
C CYS A 143 7.43 -12.06 -18.43
N TRP A 144 7.02 -10.81 -18.73
CA TRP A 144 6.34 -9.93 -17.77
C TRP A 144 4.93 -10.45 -17.47
N VAL A 145 4.66 -10.74 -16.19
CA VAL A 145 3.38 -11.31 -15.73
C VAL A 145 2.61 -10.26 -14.92
N ARG A 146 1.34 -10.07 -15.30
CA ARG A 146 0.43 -9.14 -14.59
C ARG A 146 0.13 -9.62 -13.18
N VAL A 147 -0.04 -8.67 -12.26
CA VAL A 147 -0.44 -8.93 -10.88
C VAL A 147 -1.86 -8.43 -10.67
N LEU A 148 -2.74 -9.29 -10.16
CA LEU A 148 -4.08 -8.92 -9.72
C LEU A 148 -3.98 -7.95 -8.55
N GLN A 149 -4.72 -6.85 -8.62
CA GLN A 149 -4.94 -5.90 -7.53
C GLN A 149 -6.41 -5.96 -7.12
N ASP A 150 -6.69 -5.78 -5.83
CA ASP A 150 -8.07 -5.85 -5.31
C ASP A 150 -8.98 -4.76 -5.90
N PHE A 151 -8.37 -3.62 -6.22
CA PHE A 151 -9.04 -2.48 -6.81
C PHE A 151 -8.12 -1.81 -7.82
N ALA A 152 -8.54 -1.70 -9.09
CA ALA A 152 -7.72 -1.14 -10.17
C ALA A 152 -8.57 -0.39 -11.18
N GLY A 153 -8.17 0.85 -11.48
CA GLY A 153 -8.76 1.69 -12.52
C GLY A 153 -7.74 2.69 -13.07
N THR A 154 -8.16 3.55 -13.97
CA THR A 154 -7.28 4.55 -14.58
C THR A 154 -6.88 5.61 -13.57
N HIS A 155 -5.63 5.61 -13.12
CA HIS A 155 -5.04 6.50 -12.12
C HIS A 155 -5.65 6.41 -10.71
N TYR A 156 -6.34 5.30 -10.39
CA TYR A 156 -6.82 5.03 -9.03
C TYR A 156 -6.83 3.53 -8.73
N GLY A 157 -6.71 3.15 -7.46
CA GLY A 157 -6.74 1.74 -7.04
C GLY A 157 -5.74 1.41 -5.93
N SER A 158 -5.63 0.12 -5.64
CA SER A 158 -4.56 -0.42 -4.78
C SER A 158 -3.35 -0.81 -5.62
N GLN A 159 -2.16 -0.59 -5.10
CA GLN A 159 -0.92 -0.96 -5.78
C GLN A 159 0.04 -1.61 -4.79
N MET A 160 0.16 -2.95 -4.88
CA MET A 160 1.01 -3.74 -3.99
C MET A 160 1.85 -4.70 -4.83
N ILE A 161 3.06 -4.27 -5.20
CA ILE A 161 3.98 -5.07 -6.03
C ILE A 161 4.62 -6.17 -5.17
N PRO A 162 4.54 -7.45 -5.59
CA PRO A 162 5.27 -8.53 -4.96
C PRO A 162 6.79 -8.32 -5.05
N ARG A 163 7.51 -8.71 -4.00
CA ARG A 163 8.97 -8.55 -3.94
C ARG A 163 9.69 -9.77 -4.46
N ILE A 164 10.92 -9.59 -4.87
CA ILE A 164 11.81 -10.70 -5.25
C ILE A 164 11.94 -11.66 -4.07
N GLY A 165 11.71 -12.94 -4.33
CA GLY A 165 11.66 -14.01 -3.35
C GLY A 165 10.27 -14.33 -2.79
N ASP A 166 9.27 -13.47 -2.98
CA ASP A 166 7.90 -13.78 -2.57
C ASP A 166 7.35 -14.98 -3.36
N GLU A 167 6.62 -15.85 -2.66
CA GLU A 167 5.82 -16.89 -3.29
C GLU A 167 4.49 -16.32 -3.76
N VAL A 168 4.14 -16.60 -5.01
CA VAL A 168 2.92 -16.13 -5.63
C VAL A 168 2.11 -17.28 -6.24
N LEU A 169 0.81 -17.10 -6.29
CA LEU A 169 -0.13 -18.01 -6.95
C LEU A 169 -0.39 -17.51 -8.38
N VAL A 170 -0.14 -18.36 -9.36
CA VAL A 170 -0.31 -18.05 -10.77
C VAL A 170 -1.46 -18.85 -11.35
N LYS A 171 -2.35 -18.19 -12.06
CA LYS A 171 -3.43 -18.76 -12.83
C LYS A 171 -3.25 -18.40 -14.31
N TYR A 172 -3.82 -19.20 -15.19
CA TYR A 172 -3.74 -19.00 -16.64
C TYR A 172 -5.12 -18.63 -17.18
N LEU A 173 -5.21 -17.50 -17.90
CA LEU A 173 -6.49 -17.05 -18.48
C LEU A 173 -6.99 -18.08 -19.50
N ASN A 174 -8.20 -18.58 -19.31
CA ASN A 174 -8.80 -19.65 -20.10
C ASN A 174 -7.94 -20.94 -20.15
N GLY A 175 -7.00 -21.11 -19.22
CA GLY A 175 -6.03 -22.21 -19.23
C GLY A 175 -4.92 -22.08 -20.26
N ASP A 176 -4.77 -20.95 -20.92
CA ASP A 176 -3.76 -20.69 -21.94
C ASP A 176 -2.37 -20.49 -21.28
N PRO A 177 -1.39 -21.37 -21.52
CA PRO A 177 -0.04 -21.26 -20.97
C PRO A 177 0.64 -19.92 -21.25
N ASP A 178 0.29 -19.26 -22.34
CA ASP A 178 0.87 -17.99 -22.77
C ASP A 178 0.26 -16.78 -22.06
N GLN A 179 -0.75 -16.99 -21.21
CA GLN A 179 -1.45 -15.91 -20.50
C GLN A 179 -1.47 -16.10 -18.98
N PRO A 180 -0.29 -16.15 -18.32
CA PRO A 180 -0.20 -16.21 -16.87
C PRO A 180 -0.65 -14.89 -16.24
N ILE A 181 -1.26 -15.00 -15.04
CA ILE A 181 -1.59 -13.88 -14.17
C ILE A 181 -1.38 -14.28 -12.71
N VAL A 182 -0.72 -13.44 -11.94
CA VAL A 182 -0.61 -13.60 -10.48
C VAL A 182 -1.93 -13.22 -9.85
N VAL A 183 -2.50 -14.14 -9.07
CA VAL A 183 -3.82 -13.99 -8.43
C VAL A 183 -3.76 -13.86 -6.91
N GLY A 184 -2.60 -14.04 -6.29
CA GLY A 184 -2.45 -13.91 -4.84
C GLY A 184 -1.06 -14.25 -4.34
N ARG A 185 -0.90 -14.16 -3.03
CA ARG A 185 0.29 -14.50 -2.26
C ARG A 185 -0.10 -15.33 -1.04
N THR A 186 0.81 -16.16 -0.56
CA THR A 186 0.57 -17.00 0.62
C THR A 186 1.75 -16.90 1.60
N TYR A 187 1.44 -17.07 2.88
CA TYR A 187 2.46 -17.28 3.89
C TYR A 187 2.80 -18.77 3.98
N HIS A 188 4.05 -19.07 4.28
CA HIS A 188 4.53 -20.43 4.49
C HIS A 188 5.73 -20.41 5.46
N SER A 189 6.39 -21.55 5.64
CA SER A 189 7.45 -21.72 6.66
C SER A 189 8.67 -20.81 6.52
N THR A 190 8.94 -20.27 5.34
CA THR A 190 10.03 -19.33 5.06
C THR A 190 9.57 -17.90 4.80
N THR A 191 8.27 -17.69 4.59
CA THR A 191 7.62 -16.38 4.45
C THR A 191 6.55 -16.24 5.50
N GLU A 192 6.95 -15.85 6.71
CA GLU A 192 6.08 -15.79 7.88
C GLU A 192 5.15 -14.57 7.83
N PRO A 193 3.94 -14.68 8.45
CA PRO A 193 3.04 -13.53 8.59
C PRO A 193 3.65 -12.45 9.48
N PRO A 194 3.20 -11.18 9.37
CA PRO A 194 3.74 -10.04 10.13
C PRO A 194 3.74 -10.21 11.66
N TYR A 195 2.87 -11.05 12.18
CA TYR A 195 2.75 -11.38 13.59
C TYR A 195 2.64 -12.88 13.80
N ALA A 196 3.27 -13.37 14.87
CA ALA A 196 3.26 -14.79 15.20
C ALA A 196 1.84 -15.33 15.43
N LEU A 197 1.45 -16.31 14.64
CA LEU A 197 0.20 -17.05 14.80
C LEU A 197 0.43 -18.35 15.58
N PRO A 198 -0.57 -18.86 16.33
CA PRO A 198 -1.92 -18.32 16.53
C PRO A 198 -2.03 -17.22 17.60
N LYS A 199 -0.91 -16.76 18.20
CA LYS A 199 -0.88 -15.83 19.34
C LYS A 199 -1.64 -14.53 19.05
N HIS A 200 -1.47 -13.97 17.86
CA HIS A 200 -2.03 -12.68 17.45
C HIS A 200 -3.12 -12.84 16.36
N LYS A 201 -3.97 -13.86 16.52
CA LYS A 201 -5.04 -14.18 15.56
C LYS A 201 -6.13 -13.11 15.43
N THR A 202 -6.23 -12.21 16.41
CA THR A 202 -7.20 -11.10 16.46
C THR A 202 -6.68 -9.84 15.74
N ARG A 203 -5.41 -9.84 15.29
CA ARG A 203 -4.80 -8.72 14.57
C ARG A 203 -5.09 -8.79 13.09
N MET A 204 -5.59 -7.67 12.56
CA MET A 204 -5.60 -7.38 11.14
C MET A 204 -4.57 -6.28 10.85
N THR A 205 -3.71 -6.46 9.83
CA THR A 205 -2.67 -5.49 9.54
C THR A 205 -2.39 -5.34 8.05
N ILE A 206 -2.08 -4.10 7.64
CA ILE A 206 -1.42 -3.76 6.38
C ILE A 206 -0.05 -3.19 6.75
N LYS A 207 0.99 -4.02 6.57
CA LYS A 207 2.35 -3.67 6.95
C LYS A 207 3.27 -3.69 5.74
N SER A 208 3.97 -2.59 5.50
CA SER A 208 4.99 -2.47 4.47
C SER A 208 6.39 -2.80 5.03
N LYS A 209 7.38 -2.80 4.16
CA LYS A 209 8.79 -2.89 4.53
C LYS A 209 9.56 -1.81 3.76
N THR A 210 10.42 -1.09 4.42
CA THR A 210 11.30 -0.10 3.77
C THR A 210 12.18 -0.78 2.72
N HIS A 211 12.20 -0.25 1.51
CA HIS A 211 13.06 -0.73 0.42
C HIS A 211 14.53 -0.56 0.81
N LYS A 212 15.30 -1.64 0.73
CA LYS A 212 16.71 -1.70 1.13
C LYS A 212 16.97 -1.18 2.56
N GLY A 213 16.00 -1.36 3.46
CA GLY A 213 16.07 -0.92 4.85
C GLY A 213 15.31 -1.85 5.80
N ASN A 214 15.32 -1.51 7.09
CA ASN A 214 14.70 -2.33 8.14
C ASN A 214 13.41 -1.74 8.72
N GLY A 215 13.01 -0.54 8.28
CA GLY A 215 11.81 0.13 8.74
C GLY A 215 10.53 -0.37 8.09
N PHE A 216 9.39 0.18 8.53
CA PHE A 216 8.07 -0.19 8.01
C PHE A 216 7.04 0.93 8.21
N ASN A 217 5.98 0.92 7.42
CA ASN A 217 4.75 1.64 7.73
C ASN A 217 3.65 0.63 8.01
N GLU A 218 2.72 0.94 8.92
CA GLU A 218 1.70 -0.02 9.34
C GLU A 218 0.38 0.66 9.69
N LEU A 219 -0.72 0.07 9.21
CA LEU A 219 -2.06 0.25 9.74
C LEU A 219 -2.51 -1.08 10.33
N ARG A 220 -2.74 -1.12 11.64
CA ARG A 220 -3.11 -2.32 12.38
C ARG A 220 -4.37 -2.10 13.19
N PHE A 221 -5.19 -3.14 13.26
CA PHE A 221 -6.34 -3.25 14.15
C PHE A 221 -6.10 -4.44 15.08
N GLU A 222 -6.29 -4.24 16.38
CA GLU A 222 -6.33 -5.30 17.39
C GLU A 222 -7.76 -5.40 17.89
N ASP A 223 -8.37 -6.57 17.75
CA ASP A 223 -9.77 -6.83 18.10
C ASP A 223 -9.91 -7.75 19.34
N GLU A 224 -8.84 -7.99 20.10
CA GLU A 224 -8.92 -8.70 21.36
C GLU A 224 -9.68 -7.88 22.38
N LYS A 225 -10.74 -8.47 22.98
CA LYS A 225 -11.63 -7.82 23.93
C LYS A 225 -10.86 -7.18 25.11
N GLY A 226 -11.00 -5.87 25.27
CA GLY A 226 -10.33 -5.07 26.30
C GLY A 226 -8.90 -4.66 25.94
N GLN A 227 -8.46 -4.96 24.71
CA GLN A 227 -7.18 -4.54 24.14
C GLN A 227 -7.34 -3.94 22.74
N GLU A 228 -8.57 -3.54 22.40
CA GLU A 228 -8.91 -3.00 21.10
C GLU A 228 -8.06 -1.77 20.79
N GLU A 229 -7.41 -1.77 19.63
CA GLU A 229 -6.49 -0.71 19.22
C GLU A 229 -6.56 -0.47 17.70
N ILE A 230 -6.48 0.79 17.29
CA ILE A 230 -6.07 1.16 15.94
C ILE A 230 -4.69 1.80 16.05
N PHE A 231 -3.70 1.17 15.44
CA PHE A 231 -2.32 1.62 15.43
C PHE A 231 -1.93 2.10 14.04
N LEU A 232 -1.48 3.36 13.93
CA LEU A 232 -0.94 3.96 12.73
C LEU A 232 0.53 4.32 12.95
N HIS A 233 1.41 3.74 12.16
CA HIS A 233 2.85 3.97 12.22
C HIS A 233 3.39 4.42 10.87
N ALA A 234 4.08 5.55 10.87
CA ALA A 234 4.87 6.04 9.75
C ALA A 234 6.36 5.97 10.12
N GLU A 235 7.16 5.30 9.31
CA GLU A 235 8.60 5.17 9.53
C GLU A 235 9.33 6.52 9.55
N LYS A 236 8.85 7.47 8.76
CA LYS A 236 9.47 8.78 8.64
C LYS A 236 8.46 9.90 8.73
N ASP A 237 7.69 10.14 7.72
CA ASP A 237 6.80 11.28 7.60
C ASP A 237 5.34 10.81 7.50
N LEU A 238 4.44 11.45 8.24
CA LEU A 238 3.00 11.30 8.13
C LEU A 238 2.40 12.62 7.66
N ASN A 239 1.78 12.61 6.47
CA ASN A 239 1.05 13.76 5.94
C ASN A 239 -0.45 13.45 5.95
N HIS A 240 -1.23 14.28 6.64
CA HIS A 240 -2.68 14.20 6.71
C HIS A 240 -3.27 15.45 6.09
N ILE A 241 -4.05 15.30 5.02
CA ILE A 241 -4.65 16.40 4.26
C ILE A 241 -6.15 16.19 4.22
N VAL A 242 -6.90 17.15 4.74
CA VAL A 242 -8.37 17.19 4.70
C VAL A 242 -8.80 18.44 3.96
N ASN A 243 -9.49 18.29 2.83
CA ASN A 243 -9.89 19.41 1.98
C ASN A 243 -11.13 20.16 2.48
N HIS A 244 -11.84 19.63 3.45
CA HIS A 244 -13.03 20.27 4.01
C HIS A 244 -13.00 20.24 5.53
N ASP A 245 -13.75 19.41 6.20
CA ASP A 245 -13.85 19.42 7.65
C ASP A 245 -13.17 18.20 8.27
N GLU A 246 -12.52 18.41 9.42
CA GLU A 246 -12.02 17.36 10.29
C GLU A 246 -12.71 17.45 11.64
N THR A 247 -13.21 16.32 12.15
CA THR A 247 -13.79 16.22 13.50
C THR A 247 -13.10 15.11 14.27
N THR A 248 -12.58 15.45 15.45
CA THR A 248 -11.97 14.47 16.37
C THR A 248 -12.78 14.45 17.68
N GLN A 249 -13.25 13.27 18.07
CA GLN A 249 -13.94 13.05 19.34
C GLN A 249 -13.19 11.99 20.16
N ILE A 250 -12.79 12.31 21.38
CA ILE A 250 -12.03 11.44 22.28
C ILE A 250 -12.82 11.26 23.57
N GLY A 251 -13.20 10.03 23.88
CA GLY A 251 -14.04 9.70 25.03
C GLY A 251 -13.32 9.74 26.39
N ASN A 252 -11.98 9.71 26.40
CA ASN A 252 -11.19 9.73 27.62
C ASN A 252 -10.00 10.69 27.48
N ASN A 253 -8.78 10.24 27.37
CA ASN A 253 -7.58 11.06 27.39
C ASN A 253 -6.99 11.25 26.00
N ARG A 254 -6.46 12.44 25.71
CA ARG A 254 -5.56 12.71 24.57
C ARG A 254 -4.17 13.05 25.11
N THR A 255 -3.15 12.38 24.61
CA THR A 255 -1.75 12.70 24.88
C THR A 255 -1.04 12.99 23.56
N GLU A 256 -0.31 14.09 23.50
CA GLU A 256 0.49 14.47 22.35
C GLU A 256 1.91 14.76 22.80
N HIS A 257 2.90 14.23 22.07
CA HIS A 257 4.31 14.42 22.39
C HIS A 257 5.09 14.80 21.14
N VAL A 258 5.48 16.07 21.06
CA VAL A 258 6.27 16.64 19.96
C VAL A 258 7.69 16.90 20.46
N ARG A 259 8.68 16.16 19.89
CA ARG A 259 10.09 16.24 20.36
C ARG A 259 10.81 17.53 19.95
N ARG A 260 10.34 18.22 18.92
CA ARG A 260 10.98 19.43 18.40
C ARG A 260 9.99 20.58 18.38
N ASN A 261 9.44 20.91 17.23
CA ASN A 261 8.61 22.09 17.04
C ASN A 261 7.19 21.66 16.72
N GLU A 262 6.24 22.35 17.33
CA GLU A 262 4.84 22.36 16.93
C GLU A 262 4.53 23.73 16.33
N THR A 263 3.78 23.77 15.23
CA THR A 263 3.33 25.00 14.60
C THR A 263 1.86 24.87 14.22
N ILE A 264 1.03 25.79 14.69
CA ILE A 264 -0.41 25.79 14.44
C ILE A 264 -0.78 27.11 13.74
N TYR A 265 -1.35 27.04 12.53
CA TYR A 265 -1.89 28.16 11.80
C TYR A 265 -3.41 28.06 11.70
N ILE A 266 -4.12 29.07 12.19
CA ILE A 266 -5.59 29.16 12.16
C ILE A 266 -5.97 30.49 11.53
N SER A 267 -6.54 30.44 10.34
CA SER A 267 -6.86 31.65 9.57
C SER A 267 -8.06 32.43 10.09
N ASN A 268 -8.89 31.83 10.93
CA ASN A 268 -10.07 32.49 11.48
C ASN A 268 -10.08 32.37 13.01
N ASN A 269 -10.92 31.58 13.62
CA ASN A 269 -11.12 31.53 15.05
C ASN A 269 -10.59 30.26 15.70
N ARG A 270 -10.00 30.36 16.88
CA ARG A 270 -9.69 29.25 17.76
C ARG A 270 -10.46 29.41 19.07
N TYR A 271 -11.24 28.39 19.43
CA TYR A 271 -11.94 28.33 20.72
C TYR A 271 -11.33 27.20 21.55
N VAL A 272 -10.95 27.50 22.80
CA VAL A 272 -10.46 26.50 23.75
C VAL A 272 -11.31 26.64 25.01
N ASN A 273 -12.01 25.57 25.39
CA ASN A 273 -12.81 25.51 26.62
C ASN A 273 -12.31 24.35 27.47
N VAL A 274 -11.84 24.63 28.67
CA VAL A 274 -11.31 23.67 29.63
C VAL A 274 -12.11 23.82 30.94
N HIS A 275 -12.82 22.76 31.33
CA HIS A 275 -13.60 22.79 32.58
C HIS A 275 -12.75 22.58 33.85
N GLY A 276 -11.57 22.01 33.69
CA GLY A 276 -10.59 21.84 34.77
C GLY A 276 -9.43 22.84 34.62
N ASP A 277 -8.25 22.40 35.01
CA ASP A 277 -7.05 23.24 35.04
C ASP A 277 -6.38 23.30 33.66
N THR A 278 -5.81 24.47 33.35
CA THR A 278 -4.86 24.63 32.25
C THR A 278 -3.50 25.02 32.82
N VAL A 279 -2.47 24.23 32.54
CA VAL A 279 -1.10 24.50 33.02
C VAL A 279 -0.19 24.64 31.80
N ILE A 280 0.53 25.77 31.76
CA ILE A 280 1.50 26.06 30.69
C ILE A 280 2.88 26.24 31.31
N HIS A 281 3.83 25.36 31.01
CA HIS A 281 5.22 25.49 31.40
C HIS A 281 6.08 25.86 30.20
N VAL A 282 6.70 27.04 30.26
CA VAL A 282 7.59 27.53 29.20
C VAL A 282 9.00 27.67 29.75
N GLY A 283 9.94 26.91 29.22
CA GLY A 283 11.31 26.86 29.72
C GLY A 283 12.19 28.06 29.37
N LYS A 284 11.75 28.91 28.44
CA LYS A 284 12.51 30.10 28.04
C LYS A 284 11.62 31.33 27.97
N GLU A 285 10.89 31.52 26.91
CA GLU A 285 10.18 32.73 26.57
C GLU A 285 8.75 32.39 26.10
N LEU A 286 7.77 33.14 26.64
CA LEU A 286 6.39 33.14 26.20
C LEU A 286 6.07 34.51 25.61
N ASN A 287 5.85 34.59 24.29
CA ASN A 287 5.42 35.79 23.59
C ASN A 287 3.95 35.67 23.22
N ILE A 288 3.16 36.67 23.62
CA ILE A 288 1.75 36.83 23.27
C ILE A 288 1.57 38.16 22.57
N GLU A 289 1.26 38.14 21.28
CA GLU A 289 0.97 39.38 20.54
C GLU A 289 -0.51 39.41 20.16
N ILE A 290 -1.18 40.50 20.48
CA ILE A 290 -2.61 40.71 20.22
C ILE A 290 -2.75 42.03 19.45
N ALA A 291 -3.10 41.95 18.18
CA ALA A 291 -3.12 43.10 17.28
C ALA A 291 -4.22 44.13 17.60
N GLN A 292 -5.28 43.76 18.27
CA GLN A 292 -6.40 44.67 18.60
C GLN A 292 -6.68 44.69 20.10
N ASN A 293 -7.51 43.78 20.60
CA ASN A 293 -7.98 43.76 21.97
C ASN A 293 -7.65 42.45 22.67
N GLY A 294 -7.06 42.49 23.85
CA GLY A 294 -6.86 41.37 24.74
C GLY A 294 -7.56 41.63 26.08
N SER A 295 -8.20 40.63 26.65
CA SER A 295 -8.77 40.70 27.98
C SER A 295 -8.40 39.45 28.79
N TRP A 296 -8.15 39.65 30.09
CA TRP A 296 -7.89 38.59 31.05
C TRP A 296 -8.87 38.79 32.19
N GLU A 297 -9.67 37.81 32.52
CA GLU A 297 -10.64 37.83 33.58
C GLU A 297 -10.40 36.63 34.49
N ALA A 298 -10.28 36.88 35.81
CA ALA A 298 -10.16 35.86 36.84
C ALA A 298 -11.29 36.05 37.84
N GLY A 299 -12.02 34.96 38.15
CA GLY A 299 -13.17 35.02 39.06
C GLY A 299 -12.79 35.34 40.51
N GLU A 300 -11.60 34.93 40.95
CA GLU A 300 -11.17 35.14 42.35
C GLU A 300 -9.82 35.88 42.43
N LEU A 301 -8.74 35.34 41.86
CA LEU A 301 -7.40 35.88 41.99
C LEU A 301 -6.65 35.83 40.65
N PHE A 302 -6.03 36.95 40.29
CA PHE A 302 -5.00 37.04 39.28
C PHE A 302 -3.69 37.45 39.94
N GLU A 303 -2.71 36.56 39.97
CA GLU A 303 -1.41 36.79 40.58
C GLU A 303 -0.31 36.70 39.52
N GLN A 304 0.62 37.65 39.54
CA GLN A 304 1.81 37.65 38.71
C GLN A 304 3.05 37.81 39.58
N ILE A 305 3.95 36.85 39.56
CA ILE A 305 5.21 36.86 40.32
C ILE A 305 6.36 36.86 39.33
N CYS A 306 7.19 37.89 39.34
CA CYS A 306 8.35 38.04 38.45
C CYS A 306 9.42 38.93 39.13
N GLU A 307 10.65 38.89 38.68
CA GLU A 307 11.71 39.79 39.13
C GLU A 307 11.49 41.22 38.68
N GLN A 308 10.96 41.41 37.47
CA GLN A 308 10.67 42.70 36.89
C GLN A 308 9.32 42.63 36.16
N PHE A 309 8.45 43.63 36.41
CA PHE A 309 7.18 43.80 35.70
C PHE A 309 7.14 45.15 35.04
N ASP A 310 7.20 45.20 33.70
CA ASP A 310 7.06 46.41 32.91
C ASP A 310 5.68 46.43 32.28
N LEU A 311 4.93 47.54 32.53
CA LEU A 311 3.62 47.79 31.94
C LEU A 311 3.67 49.13 31.20
N GLU A 312 3.52 49.10 29.90
CA GLU A 312 3.56 50.28 29.04
C GLU A 312 2.24 50.44 28.28
N GLY A 313 1.65 51.62 28.34
CA GLY A 313 0.47 52.01 27.57
C GLY A 313 0.74 53.28 26.79
N TYR A 314 0.41 53.31 25.50
CA TYR A 314 0.65 54.50 24.66
C TYR A 314 -0.28 55.66 25.00
N GLU A 315 -1.49 55.43 25.49
CA GLU A 315 -2.48 56.44 25.80
C GLU A 315 -2.81 56.48 27.29
N LEU A 316 -3.13 55.34 27.87
CA LEU A 316 -3.56 55.22 29.26
C LEU A 316 -3.19 53.83 29.82
N VAL A 317 -2.68 53.79 31.02
CA VAL A 317 -2.66 52.61 31.89
C VAL A 317 -3.57 52.91 33.08
N GLU A 318 -4.61 52.10 33.26
CA GLU A 318 -5.54 52.19 34.38
C GLU A 318 -5.51 50.91 35.22
N LEU A 319 -5.31 51.09 36.53
CA LEU A 319 -5.41 50.05 37.54
C LEU A 319 -6.53 50.46 38.49
N SER A 320 -7.70 49.87 38.41
CA SER A 320 -8.86 50.28 39.18
C SER A 320 -9.43 49.16 40.04
N GLY A 321 -9.99 49.56 41.20
CA GLY A 321 -10.65 48.67 42.13
C GLY A 321 -11.76 49.41 42.90
N PRO A 322 -12.51 48.69 43.76
CA PRO A 322 -13.64 49.29 44.49
C PRO A 322 -13.28 50.53 45.38
N GLY A 323 -12.04 50.65 45.79
CA GLY A 323 -11.55 51.75 46.66
C GLY A 323 -10.87 52.89 45.92
N GLY A 324 -10.62 52.78 44.63
CA GLY A 324 -9.93 53.83 43.89
C GLY A 324 -9.25 53.29 42.62
N SER A 325 -8.50 54.15 41.90
CA SER A 325 -7.74 53.81 40.72
C SER A 325 -6.41 54.54 40.60
N ILE A 326 -5.51 54.00 39.87
CA ILE A 326 -4.24 54.58 39.38
C ILE A 326 -4.33 54.74 37.89
N LEU A 327 -4.25 55.97 37.41
CA LEU A 327 -4.22 56.28 35.97
C LEU A 327 -2.84 56.82 35.62
N ILE A 328 -2.22 56.26 34.61
CA ILE A 328 -0.97 56.76 34.06
C ILE A 328 -1.26 57.16 32.62
N SER A 329 -1.15 58.46 32.34
CA SER A 329 -1.42 59.05 31.03
C SER A 329 -0.28 59.95 30.57
N ARG A 330 -0.42 60.58 29.41
CA ARG A 330 0.53 61.60 28.91
C ARG A 330 0.61 62.83 29.80
N ASP A 331 -0.46 63.11 30.52
CA ASP A 331 -0.56 64.29 31.40
C ASP A 331 0.02 64.05 32.78
N GLY A 332 0.31 62.82 33.16
CA GLY A 332 0.89 62.43 34.43
C GLY A 332 0.26 61.20 35.07
N ILE A 333 0.50 61.07 36.40
CA ILE A 333 -0.07 60.01 37.24
C ILE A 333 -1.14 60.63 38.14
N GLU A 334 -2.36 60.08 38.02
CA GLU A 334 -3.48 60.41 38.81
C GLU A 334 -3.83 59.26 39.77
N LEU A 335 -3.97 59.58 41.06
CA LEU A 335 -4.39 58.67 42.13
C LEU A 335 -5.79 59.07 42.58
N ILE A 336 -6.76 58.24 42.42
CA ILE A 336 -8.16 58.48 42.75
C ILE A 336 -8.56 57.52 43.87
N GLY A 337 -8.97 58.12 45.03
CA GLY A 337 -9.35 57.42 46.26
C GLY A 337 -8.39 57.64 47.39
N ASP A 338 -8.55 56.93 48.49
CA ASP A 338 -7.69 57.05 49.68
C ASP A 338 -6.33 56.38 49.39
N VAL A 339 -5.25 57.15 49.55
CA VAL A 339 -3.87 56.65 49.34
C VAL A 339 -3.20 56.39 50.68
N PHE A 340 -2.89 55.16 50.98
CA PHE A 340 -2.14 54.77 52.17
C PHE A 340 -0.70 54.44 51.75
N VAL A 341 0.27 55.09 52.33
CA VAL A 341 1.69 54.86 52.15
C VAL A 341 2.30 54.29 53.41
N GLU A 342 2.78 53.03 53.33
CA GLU A 342 3.51 52.40 54.42
C GLU A 342 5.02 52.46 54.09
N GLY A 343 5.74 53.36 54.82
CA GLY A 343 7.15 53.62 54.56
C GLY A 343 7.47 55.06 54.18
N GLU A 344 8.69 55.32 53.71
CA GLU A 344 9.11 56.68 53.33
C GLU A 344 8.70 56.96 51.86
N LEU A 345 7.87 58.00 51.65
CA LEU A 345 7.51 58.45 50.29
C LEU A 345 8.65 59.35 49.75
N VAL A 346 9.31 58.84 48.70
CA VAL A 346 10.33 59.58 47.95
C VAL A 346 9.72 60.03 46.63
N MET A 347 9.64 61.37 46.45
CA MET A 347 9.17 61.97 45.18
C MET A 347 10.34 62.71 44.53
N GLU A 348 10.71 62.34 43.33
CA GLU A 348 11.72 63.03 42.52
C GLU A 348 11.03 63.76 41.36
N GLY A 349 11.28 65.06 41.18
CA GLY A 349 10.87 65.85 40.01
C GLY A 349 9.56 66.68 40.17
N GLY A 350 8.93 66.69 41.33
CA GLY A 350 7.76 67.55 41.57
C GLY A 350 8.14 68.94 42.00
N ALA A 351 7.22 69.96 41.88
CA ALA A 351 7.44 71.29 42.42
C ALA A 351 7.64 71.21 43.95
N PRO A 352 8.57 71.91 44.55
CA PRO A 352 8.95 71.80 45.97
C PRO A 352 7.76 71.92 46.94
N ASP A 353 6.77 72.70 46.60
CA ASP A 353 5.59 72.95 47.47
C ASP A 353 4.61 71.77 47.44
N MET A 354 4.51 71.02 46.33
CA MET A 354 3.64 69.86 46.22
C MET A 354 4.22 68.64 46.96
N VAL A 355 5.52 68.43 46.90
CA VAL A 355 6.22 67.35 47.64
C VAL A 355 6.10 67.61 49.15
N ALA A 356 6.19 68.83 49.59
CA ALA A 356 6.05 69.18 51.01
C ALA A 356 4.61 69.01 51.54
N SER A 357 3.60 69.35 50.75
CA SER A 357 2.18 69.14 51.06
C SER A 357 1.81 67.67 51.13
N PHE A 358 2.32 66.84 50.18
CA PHE A 358 2.11 65.40 50.16
C PHE A 358 2.74 64.70 51.37
N LYS A 359 3.98 65.03 51.67
CA LYS A 359 4.69 64.48 52.85
C LYS A 359 3.99 64.86 54.18
N THR A 360 3.40 66.07 54.27
CA THR A 360 2.69 66.51 55.46
C THR A 360 1.35 65.80 55.64
N ALA A 361 0.61 65.56 54.57
CA ALA A 361 -0.65 64.82 54.61
C ALA A 361 -0.42 63.31 54.97
N VAL A 362 0.58 62.69 54.41
CA VAL A 362 0.95 61.27 54.70
C VAL A 362 1.41 61.13 56.15
N ASN A 363 2.27 61.98 56.62
CA ASN A 363 2.79 61.92 58.00
C ASN A 363 1.72 62.23 59.07
N ASN A 364 0.62 62.91 58.75
CA ASN A 364 -0.47 63.23 59.65
C ASN A 364 -1.67 62.26 59.55
N GLY A 365 -1.63 61.23 58.71
CA GLY A 365 -2.73 60.29 58.55
C GLY A 365 -4.03 60.92 58.04
N LEU A 366 -3.93 62.05 57.32
CA LEU A 366 -5.09 62.75 56.78
C LEU A 366 -5.44 62.16 55.40
N PRO A 367 -6.72 61.90 55.11
CA PRO A 367 -7.13 61.46 53.75
C PRO A 367 -6.80 62.57 52.75
N PHE A 368 -6.32 62.16 51.58
CA PHE A 368 -6.03 63.04 50.44
C PHE A 368 -7.36 63.66 49.96
N VAL A 369 -7.53 64.98 50.02
CA VAL A 369 -8.75 65.61 49.54
C VAL A 369 -8.73 65.73 48.01
N GLN A 370 -9.79 65.33 47.37
CA GLN A 370 -10.03 65.09 45.96
C GLN A 370 -10.07 66.36 45.08
N ASP A 371 -9.70 67.55 45.52
CA ASP A 371 -9.77 68.79 44.76
C ASP A 371 -8.47 69.63 44.88
N CYS A 372 -7.43 69.21 44.15
CA CYS A 372 -6.43 70.18 43.69
C CYS A 372 -6.72 70.54 42.25
N GLN A 373 -7.67 71.42 42.00
CA GLN A 373 -7.72 72.16 40.75
C GLN A 373 -6.51 73.09 40.71
N LEU A 374 -5.59 72.83 39.82
CA LEU A 374 -4.56 73.80 39.45
C LEU A 374 -5.25 74.94 38.76
N GLU A 375 -5.46 76.02 39.45
CA GLU A 375 -5.73 77.33 38.86
C GLU A 375 -4.52 77.74 38.00
N ASN A 376 -4.70 77.65 36.71
CA ASN A 376 -3.84 78.27 35.71
C ASN A 376 -3.92 79.77 35.90
N ASN A 377 -2.99 80.38 36.58
CA ASN A 377 -2.75 81.80 36.53
C ASN A 377 -1.54 82.09 35.63
N ALA A 378 -1.88 82.59 34.39
CA ALA A 378 -1.18 83.44 33.39
C ALA A 378 0.30 83.15 33.12
#